data_51e812673da61d79ecbc22a8f7357a5e
#
_entry.id   51e812673da61d79ecbc22a8f7357a5e
#
_cell.length_a   1.000
_cell.length_b   1.000
_cell.length_c   1.000
_cell.angle_alpha   90.00
_cell.angle_beta   90.00
_cell.angle_gamma   90.00
#
_symmetry.space_group_name_H-M   'P 1'
#
loop_
_entity.id
_entity.type
_entity.pdbx_description
1 polymer ?
#
loop_
_entity_poly.entity_id
_entity_poly.type
_entity_poly.pdbx_seq_one_letter_code
_entity_poly.pdbx_strand_id
1 'polypeptide(L)'
;MRVLVLHSELGILRGGGENFTRNLFTKFAERGHFVAAAFVADPRGKYSIPVPSNIQPIPLNGLWSRNLGQAALSRIGGLFAGNSRLKKKWMYFANALSWRVVRFHNYRFRKRVENEFNARWREFDAVYVHGDAPLAARVASYRPTVLRLPGPVSFEAEPQLRAVHAVCANGDALASIKQFLGSHAIELPIGLDINLFSPGRSALRSKFGWTCQDTVVGYVGRLTRLKGVDLLASAFQELSNRLPDAKLLIVGRGEEERNVRSILTKQHGREILHIERDVSHEQLPEWYRAMDILVMPSRYENFSNALIEAMSCKVPFIASDIGGNTILGRTGAGWLFEPGSVASLSDRLQTVLENSAERQRRGNIGLDYVKQHHSWAVTAQCLEDILTSRLGLTQ
;
A
#
# COMPACT_ATOMS: atom_id res chain seq x y z
N MET A 1 -2.66 -14.35 24.04
CA MET A 1 -4.01 -13.84 23.71
C MET A 1 -4.60 -14.61 22.54
N ARG A 2 -5.92 -14.71 22.46
CA ARG A 2 -6.69 -15.28 21.35
C ARG A 2 -7.36 -14.16 20.56
N VAL A 3 -6.94 -13.91 19.32
CA VAL A 3 -7.41 -12.79 18.49
C VAL A 3 -8.17 -13.31 17.27
N LEU A 4 -9.38 -12.78 17.07
CA LEU A 4 -10.16 -13.01 15.85
C LEU A 4 -9.93 -11.87 14.85
N VAL A 5 -9.52 -12.21 13.65
CA VAL A 5 -9.33 -11.29 12.53
C VAL A 5 -10.53 -11.33 11.60
N LEU A 6 -11.19 -10.21 11.39
CA LEU A 6 -12.31 -10.05 10.45
C LEU A 6 -11.84 -9.23 9.24
N HIS A 7 -11.59 -9.91 8.12
CA HIS A 7 -11.13 -9.28 6.87
C HIS A 7 -11.74 -9.98 5.65
N SER A 8 -12.79 -9.39 5.08
CA SER A 8 -13.63 -10.04 4.07
C SER A 8 -12.86 -10.64 2.89
N GLU A 9 -11.86 -9.97 2.37
CA GLU A 9 -11.15 -10.36 1.14
C GLU A 9 -9.84 -11.16 1.37
N LEU A 10 -9.51 -11.50 2.62
CA LEU A 10 -8.21 -12.08 3.00
C LEU A 10 -7.85 -13.38 2.24
N GLY A 11 -8.84 -14.22 1.95
CA GLY A 11 -8.68 -15.49 1.22
C GLY A 11 -8.77 -15.37 -0.30
N ILE A 12 -9.04 -14.19 -0.85
CA ILE A 12 -9.40 -14.01 -2.27
C ILE A 12 -8.46 -13.04 -2.99
N LEU A 13 -7.98 -12.00 -2.32
CA LEU A 13 -7.19 -10.94 -2.91
C LEU A 13 -5.74 -10.92 -2.41
N ARG A 14 -4.86 -10.41 -3.28
CA ARG A 14 -3.50 -9.97 -2.93
C ARG A 14 -3.40 -8.46 -3.18
N GLY A 15 -3.91 -7.67 -2.24
CA GLY A 15 -3.77 -6.22 -2.22
C GLY A 15 -2.93 -5.76 -1.04
N GLY A 16 -2.72 -4.44 -0.91
CA GLY A 16 -1.94 -3.88 0.19
C GLY A 16 -2.54 -4.18 1.57
N GLY A 17 -3.87 -4.11 1.70
CA GLY A 17 -4.58 -4.39 2.95
C GLY A 17 -4.53 -5.86 3.36
N GLU A 18 -4.73 -6.76 2.40
CA GLU A 18 -4.70 -8.20 2.61
C GLU A 18 -3.29 -8.68 2.98
N ASN A 19 -2.26 -8.20 2.27
CA ASN A 19 -0.87 -8.50 2.58
C ASN A 19 -0.46 -7.94 3.95
N PHE A 20 -0.92 -6.72 4.29
CA PHE A 20 -0.72 -6.15 5.61
C PHE A 20 -1.29 -7.07 6.70
N THR A 21 -2.56 -7.47 6.58
CA THR A 21 -3.22 -8.32 7.57
C THR A 21 -2.53 -9.69 7.68
N ARG A 22 -2.18 -10.33 6.56
CA ARG A 22 -1.45 -11.60 6.57
C ARG A 22 -0.15 -11.52 7.34
N ASN A 23 0.72 -10.61 6.95
CA ASN A 23 2.07 -10.51 7.49
C ASN A 23 2.06 -10.10 8.96
N LEU A 24 1.18 -9.14 9.34
CA LEU A 24 1.00 -8.73 10.72
C LEU A 24 0.61 -9.92 11.59
N PHE A 25 -0.43 -10.65 11.21
CA PHE A 25 -0.94 -11.74 12.04
C PHE A 25 -0.10 -13.02 11.97
N THR A 26 0.67 -13.23 10.90
CA THR A 26 1.74 -14.24 10.89
C THR A 26 2.77 -13.92 11.99
N LYS A 27 3.26 -12.69 12.05
CA LYS A 27 4.21 -12.27 13.09
C LYS A 27 3.60 -12.27 14.49
N PHE A 28 2.34 -11.89 14.61
CA PHE A 28 1.63 -11.92 15.88
C PHE A 28 1.47 -13.36 16.42
N ALA A 29 1.18 -14.32 15.54
CA ALA A 29 1.11 -15.74 15.89
C ALA A 29 2.49 -16.32 16.23
N GLU A 30 3.56 -15.93 15.54
CA GLU A 30 4.95 -16.31 15.87
C GLU A 30 5.38 -15.83 17.28
N ARG A 31 4.74 -14.82 17.82
CA ARG A 31 4.95 -14.33 19.21
C ARG A 31 4.16 -15.12 20.27
N GLY A 32 3.55 -16.25 19.91
CA GLY A 32 2.84 -17.12 20.80
C GLY A 32 1.35 -16.82 21.00
N HIS A 33 0.76 -15.94 20.18
CA HIS A 33 -0.67 -15.65 20.23
C HIS A 33 -1.46 -16.59 19.31
N PHE A 34 -2.66 -16.96 19.75
CA PHE A 34 -3.59 -17.68 18.89
C PHE A 34 -4.33 -16.70 17.97
N VAL A 35 -4.31 -16.96 16.68
CA VAL A 35 -4.98 -16.15 15.66
C VAL A 35 -5.95 -17.00 14.85
N ALA A 36 -7.20 -16.55 14.77
CA ALA A 36 -8.19 -17.08 13.83
C ALA A 36 -8.61 -15.96 12.87
N ALA A 37 -8.79 -16.26 11.58
CA ALA A 37 -9.17 -15.28 10.57
C ALA A 37 -10.45 -15.68 9.84
N ALA A 38 -11.49 -14.85 9.93
CA ALA A 38 -12.74 -15.01 9.21
C ALA A 38 -12.74 -14.17 7.94
N PHE A 39 -13.04 -14.78 6.81
CA PHE A 39 -13.02 -14.17 5.49
C PHE A 39 -14.02 -14.86 4.54
N VAL A 40 -14.28 -14.21 3.41
CA VAL A 40 -15.17 -14.75 2.37
C VAL A 40 -14.54 -15.95 1.68
N ALA A 41 -15.33 -17.02 1.50
CA ALA A 41 -15.00 -18.15 0.65
C ALA A 41 -16.09 -18.36 -0.42
N ASP A 42 -15.77 -19.12 -1.47
CA ASP A 42 -16.77 -19.50 -2.46
C ASP A 42 -17.88 -20.39 -1.83
N PRO A 43 -18.99 -20.67 -2.53
CA PRO A 43 -20.06 -21.52 -1.99
C PRO A 43 -19.62 -22.93 -1.59
N ARG A 44 -18.45 -23.40 -2.08
CA ARG A 44 -17.87 -24.70 -1.75
C ARG A 44 -16.83 -24.64 -0.64
N GLY A 45 -16.66 -23.46 -0.01
CA GLY A 45 -15.65 -23.23 1.03
C GLY A 45 -14.22 -23.07 0.52
N LYS A 46 -14.02 -22.99 -0.80
CA LYS A 46 -12.69 -22.77 -1.39
C LYS A 46 -12.31 -21.30 -1.37
N TYR A 47 -11.05 -21.06 -1.14
CA TYR A 47 -10.42 -19.73 -1.23
C TYR A 47 -9.12 -19.83 -2.04
N SER A 48 -8.87 -18.83 -2.87
CA SER A 48 -7.81 -18.88 -3.88
C SER A 48 -6.42 -18.55 -3.33
N ILE A 49 -6.36 -17.90 -2.15
CA ILE A 49 -5.12 -17.50 -1.52
C ILE A 49 -4.99 -18.17 -0.17
N PRO A 50 -3.98 -19.04 0.04
CA PRO A 50 -3.77 -19.71 1.31
C PRO A 50 -3.58 -18.72 2.46
N VAL A 51 -4.19 -19.01 3.58
CA VAL A 51 -3.90 -18.33 4.85
C VAL A 51 -2.65 -18.98 5.45
N PRO A 52 -1.73 -18.22 6.06
CA PRO A 52 -0.54 -18.76 6.71
C PRO A 52 -0.88 -19.90 7.69
N SER A 53 -0.03 -20.92 7.76
CA SER A 53 -0.29 -22.16 8.52
C SER A 53 -0.44 -21.96 10.03
N ASN A 54 0.11 -20.86 10.56
CA ASN A 54 0.00 -20.46 11.96
C ASN A 54 -1.25 -19.60 12.26
N ILE A 55 -2.14 -19.42 11.28
CA ILE A 55 -3.42 -18.72 11.43
C ILE A 55 -4.54 -19.72 11.15
N GLN A 56 -5.49 -19.87 12.07
CA GLN A 56 -6.66 -20.73 11.87
C GLN A 56 -7.64 -20.08 10.88
N PRO A 57 -7.89 -20.66 9.70
CA PRO A 57 -8.86 -20.12 8.76
C PRO A 57 -10.29 -20.40 9.19
N ILE A 58 -11.17 -19.41 9.08
CA ILE A 58 -12.63 -19.54 9.25
C ILE A 58 -13.30 -19.01 7.97
N PRO A 59 -13.43 -19.87 6.93
CA PRO A 59 -14.05 -19.46 5.68
C PRO A 59 -15.57 -19.31 5.86
N LEU A 60 -16.10 -18.12 5.54
CA LEU A 60 -17.54 -17.83 5.54
C LEU A 60 -18.12 -18.13 4.16
N ASN A 61 -18.71 -19.31 4.00
CA ASN A 61 -19.18 -19.85 2.73
C ASN A 61 -20.41 -19.12 2.16
N GLY A 62 -20.60 -19.22 0.85
CA GLY A 62 -21.77 -18.70 0.15
C GLY A 62 -21.75 -17.20 -0.11
N LEU A 63 -20.59 -16.55 0.03
CA LEU A 63 -20.36 -15.17 -0.34
C LEU A 63 -19.63 -15.09 -1.69
N TRP A 64 -20.06 -14.15 -2.54
CA TRP A 64 -19.34 -13.82 -3.76
C TRP A 64 -18.31 -12.73 -3.46
N SER A 65 -17.08 -12.87 -3.98
CA SER A 65 -16.10 -11.81 -3.89
C SER A 65 -16.62 -10.54 -4.57
N ARG A 66 -16.39 -9.39 -3.94
CA ARG A 66 -16.73 -8.09 -4.51
C ARG A 66 -16.04 -7.85 -5.88
N ASN A 67 -14.88 -8.47 -6.09
CA ASN A 67 -14.13 -8.37 -7.34
C ASN A 67 -14.82 -9.06 -8.52
N LEU A 68 -15.58 -10.14 -8.30
CA LEU A 68 -16.35 -10.75 -9.40
C LEU A 68 -17.37 -9.77 -9.96
N GLY A 69 -18.04 -9.00 -9.09
CA GLY A 69 -18.95 -7.94 -9.53
C GLY A 69 -18.23 -6.81 -10.28
N GLN A 70 -17.09 -6.36 -9.79
CA GLN A 70 -16.29 -5.32 -10.44
C GLN A 70 -15.67 -5.81 -11.75
N ALA A 71 -15.19 -7.05 -11.83
CA ALA A 71 -14.67 -7.64 -13.06
C ALA A 71 -15.76 -7.80 -14.14
N ALA A 72 -16.97 -8.18 -13.76
CA ALA A 72 -18.11 -8.23 -14.69
C ALA A 72 -18.43 -6.83 -15.24
N LEU A 73 -18.48 -5.81 -14.38
CA LEU A 73 -18.73 -4.42 -14.78
C LEU A 73 -17.63 -3.88 -15.70
N SER A 74 -16.36 -4.21 -15.46
CA SER A 74 -15.25 -3.78 -16.32
C SER A 74 -15.27 -4.44 -17.70
N ARG A 75 -15.66 -5.74 -17.77
CA ARG A 75 -15.84 -6.46 -19.04
C ARG A 75 -16.95 -5.84 -19.91
N ILE A 76 -18.08 -5.49 -19.30
CA ILE A 76 -19.18 -4.81 -19.98
C ILE A 76 -18.73 -3.41 -20.44
N GLY A 77 -17.95 -2.69 -19.64
CA GLY A 77 -17.36 -1.39 -20.01
C GLY A 77 -16.46 -1.47 -21.24
N GLY A 78 -15.75 -2.59 -21.44
CA GLY A 78 -14.94 -2.85 -22.63
C GLY A 78 -15.74 -2.87 -23.95
N LEU A 79 -17.03 -3.24 -23.91
CA LEU A 79 -17.92 -3.25 -25.08
C LEU A 79 -18.21 -1.82 -25.62
N PHE A 80 -18.01 -0.79 -24.81
CA PHE A 80 -18.23 0.62 -25.19
C PHE A 80 -16.93 1.36 -25.53
N ALA A 81 -15.82 0.65 -25.74
CA ALA A 81 -14.49 1.25 -25.95
C ALA A 81 -14.43 2.17 -27.20
N GLY A 82 -15.26 1.92 -28.21
CA GLY A 82 -15.30 2.69 -29.44
C GLY A 82 -16.14 4.00 -29.42
N ASN A 83 -16.91 4.26 -28.34
CA ASN A 83 -17.74 5.45 -28.21
C ASN A 83 -17.49 6.21 -26.92
N SER A 84 -16.83 7.36 -27.03
CA SER A 84 -16.39 8.16 -25.88
C SER A 84 -17.52 8.67 -24.97
N ARG A 85 -18.68 9.04 -25.54
CA ARG A 85 -19.86 9.48 -24.77
C ARG A 85 -20.53 8.32 -24.02
N LEU A 86 -20.71 7.18 -24.68
CA LEU A 86 -21.27 5.97 -24.05
C LEU A 86 -20.33 5.43 -22.99
N LYS A 87 -19.02 5.41 -23.25
CA LYS A 87 -17.99 5.02 -22.28
C LYS A 87 -18.05 5.88 -21.02
N LYS A 88 -18.19 7.21 -21.15
CA LYS A 88 -18.29 8.13 -20.00
C LYS A 88 -19.57 7.89 -19.19
N LYS A 89 -20.73 7.75 -19.83
CA LYS A 89 -22.00 7.42 -19.16
C LYS A 89 -21.94 6.05 -18.49
N TRP A 90 -21.39 5.05 -19.16
CA TRP A 90 -21.19 3.72 -18.57
C TRP A 90 -20.28 3.76 -17.34
N MET A 91 -19.20 4.53 -17.40
CA MET A 91 -18.26 4.65 -16.29
C MET A 91 -18.93 5.24 -15.03
N TYR A 92 -19.80 6.26 -15.16
CA TYR A 92 -20.60 6.78 -14.05
C TYR A 92 -21.58 5.74 -13.51
N PHE A 93 -22.30 5.04 -14.39
CA PHE A 93 -23.23 3.98 -14.00
C PHE A 93 -22.49 2.79 -13.36
N ALA A 94 -21.38 2.34 -13.93
CA ALA A 94 -20.57 1.25 -13.40
C ALA A 94 -19.98 1.60 -12.03
N ASN A 95 -19.55 2.85 -11.80
CA ASN A 95 -19.09 3.31 -10.49
C ASN A 95 -20.23 3.27 -9.46
N ALA A 96 -21.40 3.82 -9.79
CA ALA A 96 -22.55 3.78 -8.88
C ALA A 96 -22.99 2.35 -8.54
N LEU A 97 -23.00 1.46 -9.55
CA LEU A 97 -23.34 0.05 -9.35
C LEU A 97 -22.25 -0.69 -8.57
N SER A 98 -20.98 -0.37 -8.80
CA SER A 98 -19.83 -0.91 -8.05
C SER A 98 -19.97 -0.61 -6.55
N TRP A 99 -20.34 0.62 -6.17
CA TRP A 99 -20.58 0.98 -4.78
C TRP A 99 -21.74 0.21 -4.15
N ARG A 100 -22.82 -0.05 -4.91
CA ARG A 100 -23.93 -0.89 -4.45
C ARG A 100 -23.51 -2.34 -4.23
N VAL A 101 -22.70 -2.89 -5.14
CA VAL A 101 -22.13 -4.24 -5.01
C VAL A 101 -21.25 -4.34 -3.77
N VAL A 102 -20.38 -3.35 -3.52
CA VAL A 102 -19.51 -3.31 -2.33
C VAL A 102 -20.35 -3.21 -1.06
N ARG A 103 -21.36 -2.34 -1.02
CA ARG A 103 -22.28 -2.22 0.12
C ARG A 103 -23.01 -3.53 0.43
N PHE A 104 -23.52 -4.20 -0.60
CA PHE A 104 -24.23 -5.48 -0.46
C PHE A 104 -23.28 -6.58 0.02
N HIS A 105 -22.06 -6.65 -0.54
CA HIS A 105 -21.02 -7.57 -0.11
C HIS A 105 -20.70 -7.39 1.38
N ASN A 106 -20.41 -6.15 1.80
CA ASN A 106 -20.09 -5.83 3.20
C ASN A 106 -21.28 -6.16 4.12
N TYR A 107 -22.50 -5.85 3.72
CA TYR A 107 -23.71 -6.20 4.48
C TYR A 107 -23.83 -7.71 4.68
N ARG A 108 -23.65 -8.52 3.61
CA ARG A 108 -23.69 -9.98 3.72
C ARG A 108 -22.57 -10.53 4.58
N PHE A 109 -21.37 -9.99 4.46
CA PHE A 109 -20.23 -10.38 5.30
C PHE A 109 -20.55 -10.14 6.78
N ARG A 110 -21.03 -8.95 7.14
CA ARG A 110 -21.44 -8.62 8.52
C ARG A 110 -22.48 -9.60 9.06
N LYS A 111 -23.52 -9.91 8.28
CA LYS A 111 -24.56 -10.88 8.67
C LYS A 111 -24.00 -12.29 8.89
N ARG A 112 -23.05 -12.71 8.06
CA ARG A 112 -22.40 -14.01 8.24
C ARG A 112 -21.51 -14.04 9.47
N VAL A 113 -20.75 -12.99 9.72
CA VAL A 113 -19.95 -12.84 10.94
C VAL A 113 -20.85 -12.91 12.18
N GLU A 114 -21.96 -12.17 12.20
CA GLU A 114 -22.92 -12.19 13.31
C GLU A 114 -23.46 -13.60 13.55
N ASN A 115 -23.88 -14.29 12.52
CA ASN A 115 -24.44 -15.65 12.65
C ASN A 115 -23.39 -16.66 13.11
N GLU A 116 -22.18 -16.61 12.55
CA GLU A 116 -21.09 -17.53 12.89
C GLU A 116 -20.61 -17.37 14.33
N PHE A 117 -20.52 -16.13 14.80
CA PHE A 117 -19.91 -15.83 16.10
C PHE A 117 -20.91 -15.52 17.21
N ASN A 118 -22.22 -15.56 16.97
CA ASN A 118 -23.28 -15.19 17.94
C ASN A 118 -23.05 -15.78 19.36
N ALA A 119 -22.70 -17.07 19.44
CA ALA A 119 -22.40 -17.76 20.70
C ALA A 119 -20.88 -17.89 20.97
N ARG A 120 -20.03 -17.54 20.02
CA ARG A 120 -18.59 -17.85 20.00
C ARG A 120 -17.70 -16.66 20.32
N TRP A 121 -18.25 -15.46 20.50
CA TRP A 121 -17.43 -14.27 20.85
C TRP A 121 -16.54 -14.50 22.06
N ARG A 122 -16.98 -15.32 23.02
CA ARG A 122 -16.23 -15.62 24.26
C ARG A 122 -14.98 -16.48 24.04
N GLU A 123 -14.81 -17.08 22.85
CA GLU A 123 -13.63 -17.87 22.50
C GLU A 123 -12.39 -16.97 22.26
N PHE A 124 -12.59 -15.65 22.11
CA PHE A 124 -11.55 -14.70 21.77
C PHE A 124 -11.42 -13.59 22.83
N ASP A 125 -10.19 -13.17 23.08
CA ASP A 125 -9.90 -12.05 23.98
C ASP A 125 -10.14 -10.70 23.29
N ALA A 126 -9.79 -10.61 21.98
CA ALA A 126 -9.97 -9.42 21.17
C ALA A 126 -10.37 -9.73 19.72
N VAL A 127 -10.91 -8.72 19.03
CA VAL A 127 -11.23 -8.78 17.62
C VAL A 127 -10.52 -7.65 16.86
N TYR A 128 -9.87 -8.00 15.76
CA TYR A 128 -9.31 -7.06 14.80
C TYR A 128 -10.21 -7.01 13.57
N VAL A 129 -10.59 -5.81 13.15
CA VAL A 129 -11.43 -5.58 11.97
C VAL A 129 -10.67 -4.74 10.96
N HIS A 130 -10.61 -5.18 9.71
CA HIS A 130 -9.96 -4.43 8.63
C HIS A 130 -10.99 -3.70 7.76
N GLY A 131 -10.96 -2.36 7.77
CA GLY A 131 -11.66 -1.50 6.81
C GLY A 131 -13.19 -1.45 6.92
N ASP A 132 -13.80 -2.06 7.95
CA ASP A 132 -15.26 -2.08 8.12
C ASP A 132 -15.67 -1.45 9.47
N ALA A 133 -15.82 -0.13 9.50
CA ALA A 133 -16.17 0.60 10.71
C ALA A 133 -17.54 0.19 11.31
N PRO A 134 -18.63 0.02 10.53
CA PRO A 134 -19.90 -0.48 11.07
C PRO A 134 -19.81 -1.89 11.69
N LEU A 135 -19.00 -2.79 11.12
CA LEU A 135 -18.76 -4.10 11.71
C LEU A 135 -18.00 -3.97 13.03
N ALA A 136 -16.93 -3.17 13.02
CA ALA A 136 -16.09 -2.95 14.21
C ALA A 136 -16.89 -2.36 15.38
N ALA A 137 -17.72 -1.34 15.12
CA ALA A 137 -18.60 -0.74 16.12
C ALA A 137 -19.57 -1.76 16.74
N ARG A 138 -20.13 -2.65 15.92
CA ARG A 138 -21.04 -3.69 16.39
C ARG A 138 -20.33 -4.76 17.21
N VAL A 139 -19.17 -5.20 16.75
CA VAL A 139 -18.35 -6.22 17.44
C VAL A 139 -17.82 -5.69 18.77
N ALA A 140 -17.55 -4.39 18.87
CA ALA A 140 -17.07 -3.73 20.07
C ALA A 140 -18.05 -3.87 21.26
N SER A 141 -19.34 -4.10 21.02
CA SER A 141 -20.31 -4.39 22.10
C SER A 141 -20.14 -5.81 22.70
N TYR A 142 -19.39 -6.69 22.06
CA TYR A 142 -19.18 -8.07 22.51
C TYR A 142 -17.76 -8.31 23.02
N ARG A 143 -16.74 -7.68 22.38
CA ARG A 143 -15.30 -7.92 22.68
C ARG A 143 -14.47 -6.66 22.47
N PRO A 144 -13.36 -6.52 23.20
CA PRO A 144 -12.33 -5.54 22.89
C PRO A 144 -11.98 -5.58 21.40
N THR A 145 -12.13 -4.44 20.71
CA THR A 145 -12.03 -4.39 19.23
C THR A 145 -11.05 -3.32 18.78
N VAL A 146 -10.16 -3.73 17.87
CA VAL A 146 -9.26 -2.86 17.12
C VAL A 146 -9.77 -2.76 15.68
N LEU A 147 -10.00 -1.55 15.19
CA LEU A 147 -10.30 -1.27 13.79
C LEU A 147 -9.07 -0.70 13.09
N ARG A 148 -8.68 -1.28 11.96
CA ARG A 148 -7.65 -0.75 11.09
C ARG A 148 -8.29 -0.09 9.86
N LEU A 149 -7.99 1.18 9.65
CA LEU A 149 -8.45 1.94 8.48
C LEU A 149 -7.33 1.97 7.41
N PRO A 150 -7.56 1.46 6.20
CA PRO A 150 -6.56 1.44 5.12
C PRO A 150 -6.43 2.79 4.39
N GLY A 151 -7.34 3.71 4.59
CA GLY A 151 -7.40 5.03 3.97
C GLY A 151 -8.29 6.00 4.73
N PRO A 152 -8.34 7.27 4.32
CA PRO A 152 -9.18 8.29 4.93
C PRO A 152 -10.66 7.91 4.93
N VAL A 153 -11.37 8.33 5.96
CA VAL A 153 -12.81 8.16 6.12
C VAL A 153 -13.50 9.52 6.27
N SER A 154 -14.77 9.60 5.91
CA SER A 154 -15.56 10.82 6.12
C SER A 154 -15.90 11.00 7.60
N PHE A 155 -16.17 12.24 8.00
CA PHE A 155 -16.62 12.60 9.36
C PHE A 155 -17.93 11.89 9.75
N GLU A 156 -18.78 11.55 8.79
CA GLU A 156 -20.01 10.78 9.02
C GLU A 156 -19.77 9.40 9.68
N ALA A 157 -18.56 8.86 9.58
CA ALA A 157 -18.19 7.61 10.25
C ALA A 157 -17.85 7.80 11.75
N GLU A 158 -17.74 9.03 12.26
CA GLU A 158 -17.32 9.31 13.64
C GLU A 158 -18.10 8.50 14.69
N PRO A 159 -19.45 8.40 14.64
CA PRO A 159 -20.18 7.65 15.66
C PRO A 159 -19.76 6.17 15.74
N GLN A 160 -19.53 5.53 14.57
CA GLN A 160 -19.07 4.15 14.54
C GLN A 160 -17.61 4.04 15.03
N LEU A 161 -16.75 5.00 14.69
CA LEU A 161 -15.34 4.99 15.10
C LEU A 161 -15.21 5.21 16.62
N ARG A 162 -16.02 6.08 17.22
CA ARG A 162 -16.06 6.28 18.68
C ARG A 162 -16.57 5.08 19.46
N ALA A 163 -17.38 4.23 18.84
CA ALA A 163 -17.87 2.99 19.44
C ALA A 163 -16.83 1.87 19.48
N VAL A 164 -15.71 2.02 18.78
CA VAL A 164 -14.64 1.01 18.74
C VAL A 164 -13.60 1.32 19.82
N HIS A 165 -13.03 0.32 20.47
CA HIS A 165 -12.07 0.49 21.57
C HIS A 165 -10.74 1.11 21.14
N ALA A 166 -10.25 0.78 19.94
CA ALA A 166 -9.06 1.38 19.36
C ALA A 166 -9.21 1.50 17.83
N VAL A 167 -8.92 2.68 17.28
CA VAL A 167 -8.96 2.94 15.84
C VAL A 167 -7.55 3.19 15.34
N CYS A 168 -7.05 2.30 14.49
CA CYS A 168 -5.70 2.33 13.98
C CYS A 168 -5.67 2.79 12.53
N ALA A 169 -4.73 3.65 12.19
CA ALA A 169 -4.46 4.11 10.83
C ALA A 169 -2.99 4.54 10.67
N ASN A 170 -2.62 5.01 9.49
CA ASN A 170 -1.35 5.65 9.21
C ASN A 170 -1.53 6.72 8.11
N GLY A 171 -0.51 7.56 7.92
CA GLY A 171 -0.53 8.60 6.88
C GLY A 171 -1.73 9.55 7.00
N ASP A 172 -2.32 9.90 5.85
CA ASP A 172 -3.48 10.79 5.77
C ASP A 172 -4.71 10.25 6.49
N ALA A 173 -4.89 8.93 6.48
CA ALA A 173 -5.99 8.30 7.22
C ALA A 173 -5.88 8.59 8.72
N LEU A 174 -4.68 8.48 9.29
CA LEU A 174 -4.45 8.82 10.69
C LEU A 174 -4.65 10.31 10.96
N ALA A 175 -4.11 11.17 10.10
CA ALA A 175 -4.27 12.63 10.21
C ALA A 175 -5.75 13.04 10.19
N SER A 176 -6.53 12.45 9.28
CA SER A 176 -7.96 12.74 9.14
C SER A 176 -8.78 12.36 10.37
N ILE A 177 -8.51 11.17 10.97
CA ILE A 177 -9.28 10.72 12.13
C ILE A 177 -8.81 11.36 13.44
N LYS A 178 -7.55 11.77 13.56
CA LYS A 178 -7.04 12.50 14.74
C LYS A 178 -7.77 13.81 14.99
N GLN A 179 -8.28 14.47 13.93
CA GLN A 179 -9.01 15.73 14.03
C GLN A 179 -10.29 15.62 14.89
N PHE A 180 -10.94 14.44 14.88
CA PHE A 180 -12.20 14.23 15.62
C PHE A 180 -12.13 13.12 16.67
N LEU A 181 -11.18 12.19 16.58
CA LEU A 181 -11.00 11.14 17.59
C LEU A 181 -9.90 11.47 18.63
N GLY A 182 -9.02 12.43 18.35
CA GLY A 182 -7.91 12.78 19.24
C GLY A 182 -7.03 11.59 19.57
N SER A 183 -6.80 11.33 20.87
CA SER A 183 -5.96 10.23 21.37
C SER A 183 -6.55 8.83 21.14
N HIS A 184 -7.81 8.72 20.73
CA HIS A 184 -8.44 7.45 20.36
C HIS A 184 -7.95 6.92 18.99
N ALA A 185 -7.41 7.81 18.15
CA ALA A 185 -6.77 7.47 16.90
C ALA A 185 -5.30 7.10 17.15
N ILE A 186 -4.94 5.86 16.84
CA ILE A 186 -3.63 5.29 17.13
C ILE A 186 -2.88 5.00 15.82
N GLU A 187 -1.60 5.30 15.79
CA GLU A 187 -0.76 4.89 14.67
C GLU A 187 -0.46 3.39 14.76
N LEU A 188 -0.73 2.67 13.67
CA LEU A 188 -0.25 1.30 13.48
C LEU A 188 0.64 1.30 12.24
N PRO A 189 1.97 1.24 12.39
CA PRO A 189 2.91 1.39 11.29
C PRO A 189 2.74 0.28 10.26
N ILE A 190 3.07 0.58 9.01
CA ILE A 190 3.14 -0.45 7.97
C ILE A 190 4.42 -1.25 8.19
N GLY A 191 4.28 -2.57 8.31
CA GLY A 191 5.42 -3.48 8.38
C GLY A 191 6.01 -3.80 7.02
N LEU A 192 7.29 -4.09 7.00
CA LEU A 192 8.05 -4.55 5.85
C LEU A 192 8.88 -5.77 6.22
N ASP A 193 9.08 -6.69 5.27
CA ASP A 193 10.08 -7.75 5.40
C ASP A 193 11.47 -7.16 5.12
N ILE A 194 12.15 -6.72 6.18
CA ILE A 194 13.48 -6.09 6.12
C ILE A 194 14.60 -7.07 5.77
N ASN A 195 14.34 -8.38 5.77
CA ASN A 195 15.29 -9.38 5.29
C ASN A 195 15.20 -9.53 3.79
N LEU A 196 13.99 -9.54 3.24
CA LEU A 196 13.74 -9.53 1.81
C LEU A 196 14.20 -8.21 1.18
N PHE A 197 13.68 -7.08 1.69
CA PHE A 197 14.07 -5.72 1.27
C PHE A 197 15.31 -5.29 2.08
N SER A 198 16.48 -5.60 1.56
CA SER A 198 17.76 -5.31 2.21
C SER A 198 18.76 -4.75 1.21
N PRO A 199 19.78 -4.01 1.65
CA PRO A 199 20.84 -3.53 0.78
C PRO A 199 21.56 -4.67 0.05
N GLY A 200 22.07 -4.41 -1.14
CA GLY A 200 22.80 -5.40 -1.92
C GLY A 200 23.22 -4.86 -3.28
N ARG A 201 23.82 -5.73 -4.08
CA ARG A 201 24.12 -5.45 -5.47
C ARG A 201 22.97 -5.93 -6.35
N SER A 202 22.81 -5.33 -7.52
CA SER A 202 21.86 -5.76 -8.54
C SER A 202 22.58 -6.23 -9.79
N ALA A 203 22.22 -7.41 -10.29
CA ALA A 203 22.68 -7.92 -11.57
C ALA A 203 21.98 -7.20 -12.76
N LEU A 204 20.89 -6.49 -12.52
CA LEU A 204 20.13 -5.83 -13.57
C LEU A 204 20.91 -4.72 -14.27
N ARG A 205 21.82 -4.01 -13.56
CA ARG A 205 22.66 -3.00 -14.20
C ARG A 205 23.51 -3.60 -15.32
N SER A 206 24.20 -4.71 -15.04
CA SER A 206 24.99 -5.42 -16.04
C SER A 206 24.13 -5.99 -17.16
N LYS A 207 22.95 -6.52 -16.84
CA LYS A 207 21.98 -7.04 -17.82
C LYS A 207 21.53 -5.96 -18.80
N PHE A 208 21.39 -4.70 -18.35
CA PHE A 208 21.01 -3.57 -19.19
C PHE A 208 22.19 -2.82 -19.81
N GLY A 209 23.43 -3.30 -19.61
CA GLY A 209 24.63 -2.64 -20.08
C GLY A 209 24.93 -1.32 -19.36
N TRP A 210 24.37 -1.10 -18.18
CA TRP A 210 24.60 0.10 -17.37
C TRP A 210 25.89 -0.06 -16.56
N THR A 211 26.64 1.00 -16.50
CA THR A 211 27.93 1.08 -15.82
C THR A 211 27.82 1.74 -14.45
N CYS A 212 28.94 1.82 -13.74
CA CYS A 212 29.01 2.59 -12.49
C CYS A 212 28.96 4.13 -12.71
N GLN A 213 29.14 4.59 -13.95
CA GLN A 213 28.99 6.01 -14.31
C GLN A 213 27.54 6.39 -14.54
N ASP A 214 26.68 5.42 -14.88
CA ASP A 214 25.26 5.68 -15.08
C ASP A 214 24.56 5.92 -13.74
N THR A 215 23.73 6.97 -13.68
CA THR A 215 22.85 7.24 -12.53
C THR A 215 21.43 6.80 -12.87
N VAL A 216 20.90 5.85 -12.09
CA VAL A 216 19.59 5.23 -12.36
C VAL A 216 18.51 5.87 -11.51
N VAL A 217 17.62 6.63 -12.17
CA VAL A 217 16.38 7.14 -11.58
C VAL A 217 15.31 6.08 -11.68
N GLY A 218 14.73 5.67 -10.56
CA GLY A 218 13.74 4.61 -10.48
C GLY A 218 12.33 5.10 -10.19
N TYR A 219 11.36 4.33 -10.66
CA TYR A 219 9.95 4.44 -10.28
C TYR A 219 9.38 3.05 -10.08
N VAL A 220 8.64 2.82 -8.99
CA VAL A 220 7.93 1.56 -8.72
C VAL A 220 6.48 1.84 -8.38
N GLY A 221 5.54 1.34 -9.19
CA GLY A 221 4.13 1.54 -8.93
C GLY A 221 3.23 1.42 -10.16
N ARG A 222 1.92 1.59 -9.96
CA ARG A 222 0.97 1.62 -11.07
C ARG A 222 1.21 2.82 -11.97
N LEU A 223 1.21 2.62 -13.28
CA LEU A 223 1.37 3.70 -14.26
C LEU A 223 0.02 4.38 -14.50
N THR A 224 -0.41 5.18 -13.55
CA THR A 224 -1.66 5.93 -13.59
C THR A 224 -1.38 7.42 -13.39
N ARG A 225 -2.27 8.28 -13.86
CA ARG A 225 -2.17 9.72 -13.68
C ARG A 225 -2.14 10.11 -12.19
N LEU A 226 -2.84 9.36 -11.34
CA LEU A 226 -2.85 9.59 -9.89
C LEU A 226 -1.45 9.39 -9.26
N LYS A 227 -0.66 8.44 -9.81
CA LYS A 227 0.70 8.14 -9.36
C LYS A 227 1.76 9.04 -10.01
N GLY A 228 1.38 9.91 -10.96
CA GLY A 228 2.21 10.99 -11.46
C GLY A 228 3.40 10.56 -12.32
N VAL A 229 3.40 9.35 -12.88
CA VAL A 229 4.51 8.88 -13.72
C VAL A 229 4.73 9.74 -14.97
N ASP A 230 3.69 10.44 -15.43
CA ASP A 230 3.73 11.47 -16.47
C ASP A 230 4.56 12.69 -16.06
N LEU A 231 4.48 13.11 -14.79
CA LEU A 231 5.33 14.21 -14.26
C LEU A 231 6.81 13.81 -14.25
N LEU A 232 7.09 12.55 -13.82
CA LEU A 232 8.46 12.02 -13.85
C LEU A 232 9.02 11.99 -15.28
N ALA A 233 8.24 11.48 -16.24
CA ALA A 233 8.66 11.41 -17.63
C ALA A 233 9.00 12.80 -18.18
N SER A 234 8.16 13.80 -17.90
CA SER A 234 8.39 15.20 -18.34
C SER A 234 9.62 15.82 -17.69
N ALA A 235 9.79 15.69 -16.37
CA ALA A 235 10.94 16.21 -15.66
C ALA A 235 12.24 15.51 -16.10
N PHE A 236 12.21 14.20 -16.31
CA PHE A 236 13.36 13.45 -16.78
C PHE A 236 13.74 13.81 -18.22
N GLN A 237 12.77 14.11 -19.10
CA GLN A 237 13.04 14.58 -20.46
C GLN A 237 13.79 15.93 -20.44
N GLU A 238 13.41 16.86 -19.59
CA GLU A 238 14.11 18.16 -19.48
C GLU A 238 15.57 17.97 -19.04
N LEU A 239 15.85 17.00 -18.19
CA LEU A 239 17.19 16.75 -17.63
C LEU A 239 18.08 15.89 -18.53
N SER A 240 17.54 15.00 -19.32
CA SER A 240 18.31 14.00 -20.09
C SER A 240 19.28 14.64 -21.10
N ASN A 241 19.01 15.88 -21.55
CA ASN A 241 19.96 16.65 -22.37
C ASN A 241 21.17 17.17 -21.58
N ARG A 242 21.00 17.37 -20.26
CA ARG A 242 22.05 17.89 -19.36
C ARG A 242 22.83 16.78 -18.67
N LEU A 243 22.20 15.62 -18.47
CA LEU A 243 22.74 14.47 -17.74
C LEU A 243 22.69 13.23 -18.64
N PRO A 244 23.63 13.08 -19.59
CA PRO A 244 23.60 11.99 -20.59
C PRO A 244 23.74 10.58 -20.00
N ASP A 245 24.30 10.47 -18.80
CA ASP A 245 24.48 9.20 -18.11
C ASP A 245 23.29 8.83 -17.20
N ALA A 246 22.24 9.67 -17.16
CA ALA A 246 21.02 9.36 -16.43
C ALA A 246 20.20 8.31 -17.20
N LYS A 247 19.73 7.29 -16.46
CA LYS A 247 18.83 6.24 -16.95
C LYS A 247 17.53 6.28 -16.15
N LEU A 248 16.41 5.94 -16.81
CA LEU A 248 15.11 5.85 -16.17
C LEU A 248 14.63 4.39 -16.14
N LEU A 249 14.46 3.86 -14.94
CA LEU A 249 13.95 2.52 -14.66
C LEU A 249 12.56 2.58 -14.09
N ILE A 250 11.57 2.09 -14.82
CA ILE A 250 10.17 2.06 -14.40
C ILE A 250 9.74 0.62 -14.18
N VAL A 251 9.23 0.32 -12.98
CA VAL A 251 8.65 -0.98 -12.63
C VAL A 251 7.17 -0.82 -12.37
N GLY A 252 6.35 -1.43 -13.23
CA GLY A 252 4.90 -1.40 -13.12
C GLY A 252 4.15 -1.35 -14.45
N ARG A 253 2.83 -1.30 -14.37
CA ARG A 253 1.93 -1.27 -15.52
C ARG A 253 0.76 -0.30 -15.30
N GLY A 254 0.18 0.20 -16.37
CA GLY A 254 -1.01 1.06 -16.32
C GLY A 254 -1.24 1.84 -17.61
N GLU A 255 -2.31 2.63 -17.62
CA GLU A 255 -2.78 3.39 -18.79
C GLU A 255 -1.79 4.48 -19.25
N GLU A 256 -0.94 5.00 -18.37
CA GLU A 256 0.02 6.06 -18.69
C GLU A 256 1.29 5.56 -19.40
N GLU A 257 1.49 4.26 -19.59
CA GLU A 257 2.72 3.74 -20.20
C GLU A 257 2.95 4.28 -21.63
N ARG A 258 1.88 4.36 -22.43
CA ARG A 258 1.99 4.91 -23.80
C ARG A 258 2.41 6.39 -23.78
N ASN A 259 1.86 7.15 -22.84
CA ASN A 259 2.18 8.56 -22.64
C ASN A 259 3.64 8.74 -22.22
N VAL A 260 4.12 7.98 -21.24
CA VAL A 260 5.51 7.97 -20.80
C VAL A 260 6.47 7.69 -21.95
N ARG A 261 6.22 6.64 -22.74
CA ARG A 261 7.04 6.31 -23.91
C ARG A 261 7.02 7.44 -24.94
N SER A 262 5.85 8.05 -25.21
CA SER A 262 5.71 9.16 -26.16
C SER A 262 6.50 10.40 -25.74
N ILE A 263 6.58 10.69 -24.44
CA ILE A 263 7.36 11.80 -23.91
C ILE A 263 8.87 11.54 -24.14
N LEU A 264 9.35 10.33 -23.86
CA LEU A 264 10.78 10.00 -23.79
C LEU A 264 11.40 9.53 -25.11
N THR A 265 10.61 9.02 -26.07
CA THR A 265 11.12 8.55 -27.38
C THR A 265 11.63 9.65 -28.31
N LYS A 266 11.46 10.93 -27.98
CA LYS A 266 11.96 12.06 -28.77
C LYS A 266 13.46 12.31 -28.66
N GLN A 267 14.19 11.50 -27.92
CA GLN A 267 15.62 11.70 -27.69
C GLN A 267 16.51 10.66 -28.37
N HIS A 268 17.22 11.15 -29.35
CA HIS A 268 18.51 10.73 -29.95
C HIS A 268 19.03 9.34 -29.58
N GLY A 269 18.40 8.25 -30.07
CA GLY A 269 19.04 6.94 -30.21
C GLY A 269 19.69 6.26 -28.99
N ARG A 270 19.60 6.83 -27.79
CA ARG A 270 20.10 6.24 -26.56
C ARG A 270 18.95 5.54 -25.82
N GLU A 271 19.19 4.31 -25.40
CA GLU A 271 18.25 3.54 -24.59
C GLU A 271 18.29 4.05 -23.13
N ILE A 272 17.60 5.18 -22.87
CA ILE A 272 17.56 5.83 -21.55
C ILE A 272 16.44 5.29 -20.65
N LEU A 273 15.47 4.56 -21.24
CA LEU A 273 14.25 4.10 -20.58
C LEU A 273 14.14 2.58 -20.60
N HIS A 274 14.04 1.98 -19.45
CA HIS A 274 13.58 0.60 -19.29
C HIS A 274 12.27 0.54 -18.51
N ILE A 275 11.26 -0.18 -19.04
CA ILE A 275 9.98 -0.41 -18.36
C ILE A 275 9.76 -1.91 -18.20
N GLU A 276 9.68 -2.37 -16.95
CA GLU A 276 9.32 -3.75 -16.60
C GLU A 276 7.90 -3.80 -16.02
N ARG A 277 7.10 -4.76 -16.47
CA ARG A 277 5.65 -4.78 -16.16
C ARG A 277 5.27 -5.73 -15.04
N ASP A 278 5.78 -6.93 -15.08
CA ASP A 278 5.28 -8.05 -14.28
C ASP A 278 6.38 -8.58 -13.33
N VAL A 279 6.77 -7.71 -12.38
CA VAL A 279 7.71 -8.04 -11.32
C VAL A 279 6.94 -8.53 -10.10
N SER A 280 7.25 -9.72 -9.58
CA SER A 280 6.67 -10.18 -8.33
C SER A 280 7.22 -9.38 -7.15
N HIS A 281 6.48 -9.36 -6.03
CA HIS A 281 6.90 -8.62 -4.84
C HIS A 281 8.26 -9.13 -4.30
N GLU A 282 8.50 -10.43 -4.41
CA GLU A 282 9.74 -11.08 -3.98
C GLU A 282 10.95 -10.69 -4.85
N GLN A 283 10.71 -10.26 -6.09
CA GLN A 283 11.73 -9.81 -7.02
C GLN A 283 12.01 -8.30 -6.92
N LEU A 284 11.10 -7.51 -6.35
CA LEU A 284 11.25 -6.04 -6.26
C LEU A 284 12.57 -5.58 -5.63
N PRO A 285 13.13 -6.23 -4.59
CA PRO A 285 14.41 -5.79 -4.02
C PRO A 285 15.55 -5.68 -5.02
N GLU A 286 15.62 -6.60 -6.00
CA GLU A 286 16.63 -6.59 -7.05
C GLU A 286 16.49 -5.33 -7.93
N TRP A 287 15.26 -4.88 -8.19
CA TRP A 287 14.96 -3.67 -8.96
C TRP A 287 15.27 -2.41 -8.17
N TYR A 288 14.93 -2.34 -6.88
CA TYR A 288 15.34 -1.22 -6.03
C TYR A 288 16.85 -1.09 -5.95
N ARG A 289 17.60 -2.19 -5.78
CA ARG A 289 19.07 -2.20 -5.72
C ARG A 289 19.73 -1.74 -7.03
N ALA A 290 19.02 -1.77 -8.15
CA ALA A 290 19.49 -1.22 -9.41
C ALA A 290 19.43 0.31 -9.48
N MET A 291 18.62 0.96 -8.61
CA MET A 291 18.36 2.39 -8.60
C MET A 291 19.35 3.14 -7.71
N ASP A 292 19.72 4.36 -8.10
CA ASP A 292 20.45 5.31 -7.24
C ASP A 292 19.51 6.22 -6.47
N ILE A 293 18.28 6.38 -6.98
CA ILE A 293 17.21 7.17 -6.36
C ILE A 293 15.84 6.68 -6.83
N LEU A 294 14.88 6.59 -5.93
CA LEU A 294 13.48 6.36 -6.27
C LEU A 294 12.73 7.70 -6.38
N VAL A 295 11.89 7.85 -7.39
CA VAL A 295 10.99 9.01 -7.53
C VAL A 295 9.54 8.58 -7.38
N MET A 296 8.80 9.23 -6.47
CA MET A 296 7.38 8.98 -6.22
C MET A 296 6.57 10.28 -6.41
N PRO A 297 6.20 10.62 -7.65
CA PRO A 297 5.58 11.91 -7.99
C PRO A 297 4.05 11.87 -7.88
N SER A 298 3.51 11.14 -6.91
CA SER A 298 2.07 10.93 -6.74
C SER A 298 1.32 12.25 -6.56
N ARG A 299 0.13 12.35 -7.16
CA ARG A 299 -0.83 13.44 -6.91
C ARG A 299 -1.71 13.18 -5.69
N TYR A 300 -1.77 11.94 -5.28
CA TYR A 300 -2.41 11.50 -4.04
C TYR A 300 -1.71 10.25 -3.49
N GLU A 301 -1.43 10.25 -2.20
CA GLU A 301 -0.81 9.13 -1.49
C GLU A 301 -1.19 9.15 -0.01
N ASN A 302 -1.80 8.08 0.50
CA ASN A 302 -2.02 7.93 1.93
C ASN A 302 -0.70 7.62 2.66
N PHE A 303 -0.01 6.58 2.19
CA PHE A 303 1.32 6.16 2.66
C PHE A 303 1.98 5.29 1.58
N SER A 304 3.20 5.60 1.21
CA SER A 304 3.88 4.91 0.11
C SER A 304 4.71 3.72 0.60
N ASN A 305 4.24 2.50 0.31
CA ASN A 305 5.03 1.30 0.57
C ASN A 305 6.33 1.31 -0.25
N ALA A 306 6.29 1.79 -1.50
CA ALA A 306 7.47 1.84 -2.35
C ALA A 306 8.60 2.70 -1.75
N LEU A 307 8.27 3.74 -0.98
CA LEU A 307 9.29 4.53 -0.29
C LEU A 307 9.97 3.75 0.82
N ILE A 308 9.21 3.05 1.68
CA ILE A 308 9.83 2.23 2.76
C ILE A 308 10.58 1.01 2.19
N GLU A 309 10.13 0.43 1.08
CA GLU A 309 10.82 -0.64 0.36
C GLU A 309 12.17 -0.15 -0.19
N ALA A 310 12.19 1.01 -0.85
CA ALA A 310 13.42 1.63 -1.35
C ALA A 310 14.38 1.99 -0.21
N MET A 311 13.88 2.65 0.85
CA MET A 311 14.67 3.00 2.04
C MET A 311 15.31 1.76 2.68
N SER A 312 14.57 0.64 2.75
CA SER A 312 15.08 -0.64 3.26
C SER A 312 16.18 -1.23 2.38
N CYS A 313 16.15 -0.98 1.07
CA CYS A 313 17.21 -1.32 0.13
C CYS A 313 18.35 -0.28 0.11
N LYS A 314 18.36 0.70 1.01
CA LYS A 314 19.32 1.81 1.10
C LYS A 314 19.25 2.77 -0.10
N VAL A 315 18.10 2.86 -0.76
CA VAL A 315 17.84 3.76 -1.88
C VAL A 315 17.11 4.99 -1.36
N PRO A 316 17.69 6.21 -1.46
CA PRO A 316 17.01 7.45 -1.09
C PRO A 316 15.91 7.77 -2.10
N PHE A 317 15.07 8.77 -1.80
CA PHE A 317 13.94 9.08 -2.66
C PHE A 317 13.73 10.59 -2.89
N ILE A 318 13.03 10.90 -3.98
CA ILE A 318 12.36 12.19 -4.21
C ILE A 318 10.85 11.90 -4.26
N ALA A 319 10.06 12.62 -3.49
CA ALA A 319 8.61 12.43 -3.47
C ALA A 319 7.86 13.76 -3.45
N SER A 320 6.62 13.77 -3.97
CA SER A 320 5.74 14.92 -3.83
C SER A 320 5.43 15.17 -2.35
N ASP A 321 5.39 16.43 -1.94
CA ASP A 321 5.10 16.85 -0.56
C ASP A 321 3.60 16.72 -0.25
N ILE A 322 3.14 15.48 -0.11
CA ILE A 322 1.75 15.12 0.19
C ILE A 322 1.70 13.95 1.17
N GLY A 323 0.69 13.93 2.03
CA GLY A 323 0.32 12.80 2.85
C GLY A 323 1.48 12.12 3.57
N GLY A 324 1.51 10.80 3.50
CA GLY A 324 2.57 9.99 4.09
C GLY A 324 3.97 10.24 3.52
N ASN A 325 4.09 10.78 2.30
CA ASN A 325 5.39 11.16 1.73
C ASN A 325 6.05 12.28 2.52
N THR A 326 5.26 13.29 2.96
CA THR A 326 5.74 14.38 3.82
C THR A 326 6.33 13.85 5.11
N ILE A 327 5.67 12.85 5.73
CA ILE A 327 6.15 12.23 6.98
C ILE A 327 7.52 11.58 6.74
N LEU A 328 7.65 10.78 5.68
CA LEU A 328 8.91 10.11 5.34
C LEU A 328 10.00 11.10 4.90
N GLY A 329 9.66 12.18 4.19
CA GLY A 329 10.61 13.21 3.80
C GLY A 329 11.24 13.95 4.99
N ARG A 330 10.49 14.16 6.07
CA ARG A 330 10.97 14.79 7.31
C ARG A 330 11.98 13.93 8.09
N THR A 331 12.09 12.65 7.78
CA THR A 331 13.13 11.78 8.38
C THR A 331 14.55 12.12 7.92
N GLY A 332 14.68 12.85 6.81
CA GLY A 332 15.96 13.12 6.14
C GLY A 332 16.40 12.00 5.19
N ALA A 333 15.59 10.97 4.96
CA ALA A 333 15.90 9.86 4.06
C ALA A 333 15.69 10.18 2.58
N GLY A 334 15.00 11.29 2.27
CA GLY A 334 14.72 11.71 0.91
C GLY A 334 14.52 13.21 0.78
N TRP A 335 14.06 13.63 -0.37
CA TRP A 335 13.73 15.02 -0.69
C TRP A 335 12.27 15.13 -1.09
N LEU A 336 11.68 16.29 -0.78
CA LEU A 336 10.33 16.63 -1.18
C LEU A 336 10.37 17.66 -2.31
N PHE A 337 9.36 17.63 -3.18
CA PHE A 337 9.12 18.61 -4.22
C PHE A 337 7.65 19.05 -4.24
N GLU A 338 7.36 20.20 -4.85
CA GLU A 338 6.02 20.77 -4.95
C GLU A 338 5.07 19.85 -5.75
N PRO A 339 3.93 19.41 -5.18
CA PRO A 339 3.01 18.48 -5.83
C PRO A 339 2.52 18.99 -7.18
N GLY A 340 2.66 18.15 -8.22
CA GLY A 340 2.21 18.48 -9.58
C GLY A 340 3.16 19.36 -10.40
N SER A 341 4.22 19.89 -9.81
CA SER A 341 5.18 20.78 -10.47
C SER A 341 6.30 19.98 -11.16
N VAL A 342 6.31 19.98 -12.50
CA VAL A 342 7.40 19.40 -13.30
C VAL A 342 8.71 20.13 -13.04
N ALA A 343 8.68 21.48 -13.00
CA ALA A 343 9.86 22.29 -12.77
C ALA A 343 10.49 22.00 -11.41
N SER A 344 9.69 21.97 -10.32
CA SER A 344 10.19 21.64 -8.98
C SER A 344 10.79 20.24 -8.92
N LEU A 345 10.21 19.25 -9.62
CA LEU A 345 10.76 17.91 -9.72
C LEU A 345 12.07 17.90 -10.54
N SER A 346 12.12 18.61 -11.65
CA SER A 346 13.31 18.73 -12.52
C SER A 346 14.50 19.33 -11.75
N ASP A 347 14.30 20.44 -11.05
CA ASP A 347 15.32 21.11 -10.23
C ASP A 347 15.81 20.19 -9.09
N ARG A 348 14.87 19.47 -8.45
CA ARG A 348 15.22 18.54 -7.40
C ARG A 348 16.02 17.36 -7.92
N LEU A 349 15.63 16.79 -9.08
CA LEU A 349 16.36 15.73 -9.74
C LEU A 349 17.78 16.18 -10.09
N GLN A 350 17.96 17.34 -10.72
CA GLN A 350 19.28 17.87 -11.06
C GLN A 350 20.18 17.94 -9.82
N THR A 351 19.73 18.60 -8.76
CA THR A 351 20.50 18.77 -7.51
C THR A 351 20.90 17.42 -6.91
N VAL A 352 20.00 16.45 -6.93
CA VAL A 352 20.21 15.15 -6.29
C VAL A 352 21.11 14.24 -7.14
N LEU A 353 20.99 14.27 -8.47
CA LEU A 353 21.81 13.43 -9.35
C LEU A 353 23.28 13.86 -9.36
N GLU A 354 23.54 15.15 -9.15
CA GLU A 354 24.91 15.70 -9.05
C GLU A 354 25.63 15.40 -7.72
N ASN A 355 24.89 14.93 -6.68
CA ASN A 355 25.44 14.74 -5.33
C ASN A 355 25.33 13.28 -4.83
N SER A 356 26.25 12.42 -5.24
CA SER A 356 26.26 11.01 -4.86
C SER A 356 26.48 10.80 -3.35
N ALA A 357 27.31 11.62 -2.70
CA ALA A 357 27.60 11.51 -1.28
C ALA A 357 26.32 11.76 -0.44
N GLU A 358 25.54 12.78 -0.82
CA GLU A 358 24.29 13.07 -0.13
C GLU A 358 23.22 12.00 -0.38
N ARG A 359 23.16 11.40 -1.58
CA ARG A 359 22.30 10.23 -1.83
C ARG A 359 22.67 9.07 -0.91
N GLN A 360 23.96 8.75 -0.77
CA GLN A 360 24.41 7.67 0.13
C GLN A 360 24.09 7.96 1.60
N ARG A 361 24.31 9.20 2.06
CA ARG A 361 23.98 9.62 3.42
C ARG A 361 22.48 9.43 3.73
N ARG A 362 21.61 9.91 2.84
CA ARG A 362 20.15 9.77 3.00
C ARG A 362 19.68 8.33 2.87
N GLY A 363 20.30 7.53 2.02
CA GLY A 363 20.04 6.09 1.94
C GLY A 363 20.32 5.37 3.27
N ASN A 364 21.41 5.73 3.99
CA ASN A 364 21.69 5.19 5.32
C ASN A 364 20.61 5.60 6.33
N ILE A 365 20.24 6.89 6.38
CA ILE A 365 19.17 7.37 7.25
C ILE A 365 17.87 6.60 7.00
N GLY A 366 17.52 6.38 5.71
CA GLY A 366 16.33 5.64 5.34
C GLY A 366 16.34 4.21 5.83
N LEU A 367 17.45 3.51 5.64
CA LEU A 367 17.63 2.13 6.09
C LEU A 367 17.47 2.00 7.62
N ASP A 368 18.11 2.90 8.38
CA ASP A 368 18.05 2.89 9.84
C ASP A 368 16.63 3.19 10.33
N TYR A 369 15.96 4.17 9.72
CA TYR A 369 14.58 4.51 10.03
C TYR A 369 13.63 3.33 9.81
N VAL A 370 13.72 2.63 8.66
CA VAL A 370 12.84 1.49 8.34
C VAL A 370 13.09 0.34 9.31
N LYS A 371 14.33 0.02 9.66
CA LYS A 371 14.65 -1.02 10.64
C LYS A 371 14.02 -0.74 12.00
N GLN A 372 14.02 0.51 12.43
CA GLN A 372 13.49 0.91 13.73
C GLN A 372 11.97 1.00 13.76
N HIS A 373 11.32 1.36 12.65
CA HIS A 373 9.89 1.74 12.66
C HIS A 373 8.97 0.89 11.79
N HIS A 374 9.52 0.14 10.82
CA HIS A 374 8.71 -0.50 9.77
C HIS A 374 8.96 -2.00 9.59
N SER A 375 9.59 -2.70 10.53
CA SER A 375 9.61 -4.17 10.48
C SER A 375 8.27 -4.76 10.91
N TRP A 376 7.92 -5.94 10.39
CA TRP A 376 6.72 -6.65 10.85
C TRP A 376 6.76 -6.98 12.34
N ALA A 377 7.96 -7.15 12.92
CA ALA A 377 8.13 -7.35 14.36
C ALA A 377 7.70 -6.10 15.15
N VAL A 378 8.10 -4.90 14.70
CA VAL A 378 7.68 -3.64 15.31
C VAL A 378 6.17 -3.44 15.20
N THR A 379 5.57 -3.72 14.02
CA THR A 379 4.13 -3.60 13.83
C THR A 379 3.35 -4.56 14.72
N ALA A 380 3.82 -5.81 14.85
CA ALA A 380 3.20 -6.80 15.74
C ALA A 380 3.32 -6.41 17.22
N GLN A 381 4.49 -5.90 17.66
CA GLN A 381 4.67 -5.37 18.99
C GLN A 381 3.71 -4.19 19.25
N CYS A 382 3.61 -3.25 18.31
CA CYS A 382 2.69 -2.11 18.45
C CYS A 382 1.23 -2.56 18.59
N LEU A 383 0.80 -3.59 17.87
CA LEU A 383 -0.55 -4.16 18.04
C LEU A 383 -0.70 -4.81 19.42
N GLU A 384 0.30 -5.53 19.89
CA GLU A 384 0.32 -6.15 21.23
C GLU A 384 0.22 -5.09 22.34
N ASP A 385 0.97 -4.00 22.21
CA ASP A 385 0.92 -2.87 23.15
C ASP A 385 -0.45 -2.19 23.16
N ILE A 386 -1.11 -2.06 22.01
CA ILE A 386 -2.49 -1.56 21.91
C ILE A 386 -3.44 -2.49 22.66
N LEU A 387 -3.35 -3.80 22.45
CA LEU A 387 -4.21 -4.78 23.08
C LEU A 387 -4.01 -4.85 24.61
N THR A 388 -2.78 -4.75 25.07
CA THR A 388 -2.47 -4.81 26.51
C THR A 388 -2.70 -3.47 27.21
N SER A 389 -2.10 -2.39 26.73
CA SER A 389 -2.12 -1.11 27.45
C SER A 389 -3.43 -0.32 27.29
N ARG A 390 -4.07 -0.42 26.12
CA ARG A 390 -5.31 0.32 25.84
C ARG A 390 -6.58 -0.49 26.09
N LEU A 391 -6.55 -1.81 25.88
CA LEU A 391 -7.70 -2.66 26.05
C LEU A 391 -7.65 -3.48 27.35
N GLY A 392 -6.58 -3.36 28.12
CA GLY A 392 -6.43 -4.01 29.44
C GLY A 392 -6.32 -5.54 29.37
N LEU A 393 -5.89 -6.11 28.22
CA LEU A 393 -5.74 -7.54 28.07
C LEU A 393 -4.39 -7.99 28.62
N THR A 394 -4.37 -9.01 29.45
CA THR A 394 -3.15 -9.67 29.92
C THR A 394 -2.61 -10.61 28.85
N GLN A 395 -1.27 -10.77 28.84
CA GLN A 395 -0.61 -11.73 27.93
C GLN A 395 -1.00 -13.17 28.24
#